data_defa39ba033a660e71b0f89b1c8ebd72
#
_entry.id   defa39ba033a660e71b0f89b1c8ebd72
#
_cell.length_a   1.000
_cell.length_b   1.000
_cell.length_c   1.000
_cell.angle_alpha   90.00
_cell.angle_beta   90.00
_cell.angle_gamma   90.00
#
_symmetry.space_group_name_H-M   'P 1'
#
loop_
_entity.id
_entity.type
_entity.pdbx_description
1 polymer ?
#
loop_
_entity_poly.entity_id
_entity_poly.type
_entity_poly.pdbx_seq_one_letter_code
_entity_poly.pdbx_strand_id
1 'polypeptide(L)'
;MQVPDSVADRKSSAWNGGAVYISRDEVGAAYLSQFRKDFSAFLAARGEEMIPGGGMFICLAGHNFDDIKEQSGIGHISHYMESAFQELINQVIHKYIFAIESSTALSTLCY
;
A
#
# COMPACT_ATOMS: atom_id res chain seq x y z
N MET A 1 10.72 -3.35 -7.84
CA MET A 1 10.60 -3.46 -6.37
C MET A 1 9.45 -4.40 -6.06
N GLN A 2 9.67 -5.37 -5.22
CA GLN A 2 8.67 -6.36 -4.83
C GLN A 2 7.82 -5.82 -3.67
N VAL A 3 6.54 -6.21 -3.61
CA VAL A 3 5.69 -5.88 -2.45
C VAL A 3 6.25 -6.62 -1.23
N PRO A 4 6.48 -5.93 -0.09
CA PRO A 4 6.96 -6.60 1.11
C PRO A 4 5.98 -7.65 1.61
N ASP A 5 6.47 -8.81 2.05
CA ASP A 5 5.64 -9.89 2.58
C ASP A 5 4.79 -9.43 3.77
N SER A 6 5.34 -8.53 4.61
CA SER A 6 4.61 -7.95 5.74
C SER A 6 3.42 -7.07 5.33
N VAL A 7 3.43 -6.49 4.14
CA VAL A 7 2.29 -5.71 3.60
C VAL A 7 1.21 -6.65 3.05
N ALA A 8 1.60 -7.84 2.59
CA ALA A 8 0.69 -8.86 2.07
C ALA A 8 0.12 -9.79 3.17
N ASP A 9 0.79 -9.90 4.32
CA ASP A 9 0.35 -10.77 5.42
C ASP A 9 -0.72 -10.10 6.28
N ARG A 10 -1.93 -10.67 6.32
CA ARG A 10 -3.07 -10.21 7.13
C ARG A 10 -2.81 -10.16 8.63
N LYS A 11 -1.81 -10.89 9.14
CA LYS A 11 -1.43 -10.93 10.55
C LYS A 11 -0.39 -9.88 10.92
N SER A 12 0.19 -9.22 9.94
CA SER A 12 1.23 -8.21 10.13
C SER A 12 0.61 -6.84 10.52
N SER A 13 1.35 -6.08 11.34
CA SER A 13 1.02 -4.69 11.64
C SER A 13 1.09 -3.78 10.39
N ALA A 14 1.85 -4.18 9.39
CA ALA A 14 1.95 -3.50 8.10
C ALA A 14 0.88 -3.94 7.09
N TRP A 15 -0.06 -4.83 7.47
CA TRP A 15 -1.17 -5.19 6.59
C TRP A 15 -1.99 -3.97 6.17
N ASN A 16 -2.13 -3.78 4.89
CA ASN A 16 -2.74 -2.58 4.28
C ASN A 16 -4.09 -2.89 3.58
N GLY A 17 -4.88 -3.80 4.14
CA GLY A 17 -6.20 -4.13 3.59
C GLY A 17 -6.19 -4.75 2.18
N GLY A 18 -5.04 -5.22 1.70
CA GLY A 18 -4.83 -5.70 0.33
C GLY A 18 -4.34 -4.60 -0.63
N ALA A 19 -4.27 -3.34 -0.20
CA ALA A 19 -3.69 -2.27 -0.99
C ALA A 19 -2.16 -2.33 -0.99
N VAL A 20 -1.54 -1.99 -2.13
CA VAL A 20 -0.09 -2.05 -2.32
C VAL A 20 0.59 -0.68 -2.27
N TYR A 21 -0.17 0.38 -1.97
CA TYR A 21 0.36 1.73 -1.82
C TYR A 21 0.68 2.07 -0.36
N ILE A 22 1.51 3.07 -0.15
CA ILE A 22 1.90 3.53 1.18
C ILE A 22 0.79 4.43 1.73
N SER A 23 0.06 3.94 2.74
CA SER A 23 -1.02 4.67 3.42
C SER A 23 -0.68 5.05 4.86
N ARG A 24 0.26 4.33 5.50
CA ARG A 24 0.64 4.47 6.91
C ARG A 24 2.14 4.32 7.09
N ASP A 25 2.63 4.81 8.22
CA ASP A 25 4.07 4.79 8.53
C ASP A 25 4.65 3.36 8.59
N GLU A 26 3.89 2.38 9.10
CA GLU A 26 4.31 0.97 9.15
C GLU A 26 4.45 0.36 7.76
N VAL A 27 3.55 0.71 6.84
CA VAL A 27 3.62 0.28 5.44
C VAL A 27 4.82 0.93 4.76
N GLY A 28 5.06 2.22 5.01
CA GLY A 28 6.22 2.95 4.50
C GLY A 28 7.55 2.33 4.99
N ALA A 29 7.63 1.99 6.28
CA ALA A 29 8.79 1.33 6.84
C ALA A 29 9.05 -0.06 6.22
N ALA A 30 7.99 -0.84 5.95
CA ALA A 30 8.11 -2.13 5.28
C ALA A 30 8.66 -1.98 3.84
N TYR A 31 8.15 -1.02 3.08
CA TYR A 31 8.66 -0.72 1.74
C TYR A 31 10.10 -0.20 1.75
N LEU A 32 10.46 0.64 2.70
CA LEU A 32 11.84 1.12 2.85
C LEU A 32 12.81 -0.03 3.16
N SER A 33 12.40 -0.95 4.02
CA SER A 33 13.18 -2.16 4.34
C SER A 33 13.38 -3.03 3.09
N GLN A 34 12.33 -3.27 2.33
CA GLN A 34 12.39 -4.04 1.09
C GLN A 34 13.26 -3.34 0.05
N PHE A 35 13.09 -2.02 -0.12
CA PHE A 35 13.91 -1.23 -1.03
C PHE A 35 15.41 -1.34 -0.69
N ARG A 36 15.78 -1.22 0.57
CA ARG A 36 17.18 -1.36 1.01
C ARG A 36 17.73 -2.73 0.64
N LYS A 37 16.97 -3.78 0.86
CA LYS A 37 17.36 -5.16 0.51
C LYS A 37 17.55 -5.32 -1.00
N ASP A 38 16.55 -4.93 -1.78
CA ASP A 38 16.58 -5.06 -3.25
C ASP A 38 17.69 -4.21 -3.86
N PHE A 39 17.87 -2.99 -3.37
CA PHE A 39 18.87 -2.07 -3.88
C PHE A 39 20.29 -2.50 -3.53
N SER A 40 20.50 -3.04 -2.33
CA SER A 40 21.80 -3.60 -1.95
C SER A 40 22.17 -4.82 -2.82
N ALA A 41 21.20 -5.70 -3.10
CA ALA A 41 21.40 -6.83 -4.00
C ALA A 41 21.71 -6.37 -5.44
N PHE A 42 20.99 -5.35 -5.91
CA PHE A 42 21.26 -4.74 -7.22
C PHE A 42 22.67 -4.15 -7.31
N LEU A 43 23.09 -3.38 -6.31
CA LEU A 43 24.45 -2.79 -6.29
C LEU A 43 25.54 -3.84 -6.22
N ALA A 44 25.33 -4.92 -5.45
CA ALA A 44 26.30 -6.03 -5.38
C ALA A 44 26.45 -6.71 -6.74
N ALA A 45 25.33 -7.03 -7.41
CA ALA A 45 25.36 -7.64 -8.73
C ALA A 45 26.02 -6.72 -9.78
N ARG A 46 25.69 -5.43 -9.77
CA ARG A 46 26.33 -4.46 -10.68
C ARG A 46 27.83 -4.29 -10.38
N GLY A 47 28.23 -4.34 -9.10
CA GLY A 47 29.64 -4.29 -8.73
C GLY A 47 30.48 -5.45 -9.30
N GLU A 48 29.91 -6.65 -9.35
CA GLU A 48 30.57 -7.82 -9.95
C GLU A 48 30.69 -7.73 -11.47
N GLU A 49 29.79 -7.04 -12.14
CA GLU A 49 29.80 -6.87 -13.60
C GLU A 49 30.70 -5.72 -14.08
N MET A 50 31.10 -4.85 -13.19
CA MET A 50 31.91 -3.68 -13.54
C MET A 50 33.38 -4.04 -13.74
N ILE A 51 33.96 -3.51 -14.82
CA ILE A 51 35.39 -3.60 -15.07
C ILE A 51 36.14 -2.62 -14.16
N PRO A 52 37.42 -2.89 -13.79
CA PRO A 52 38.26 -1.95 -13.06
C PRO A 52 38.31 -0.58 -13.73
N GLY A 53 38.03 0.49 -12.97
CA GLY A 53 37.97 1.86 -13.49
C GLY A 53 36.64 2.24 -14.16
N GLY A 54 35.71 1.31 -14.25
CA GLY A 54 34.34 1.58 -14.74
C GLY A 54 33.55 2.43 -13.75
N GLY A 55 32.55 3.17 -14.27
CA GLY A 55 31.63 3.97 -13.48
C GLY A 55 30.17 3.59 -13.75
N MET A 56 29.30 3.74 -12.74
CA MET A 56 27.88 3.56 -12.87
C MET A 56 27.16 4.84 -12.45
N PHE A 57 26.21 5.28 -13.23
CA PHE A 57 25.35 6.41 -12.91
C PHE A 57 23.93 5.88 -12.64
N ILE A 58 23.37 6.24 -11.46
CA ILE A 58 22.01 5.84 -11.08
C ILE A 58 21.22 7.10 -10.82
N CYS A 59 20.08 7.24 -11.50
CA CYS A 59 19.11 8.31 -11.27
C CYS A 59 17.83 7.72 -10.71
N LEU A 60 17.45 8.12 -9.52
CA LEU A 60 16.24 7.69 -8.84
C LEU A 60 15.41 8.91 -8.46
N ALA A 61 14.08 8.80 -8.58
CA ALA A 61 13.20 9.77 -7.97
C ALA A 61 13.30 9.60 -6.45
N GLY A 62 13.72 10.67 -5.77
CA GLY A 62 13.79 10.72 -4.30
C GLY A 62 12.68 11.59 -3.75
N HIS A 63 12.24 11.28 -2.54
CA HIS A 63 11.31 12.09 -1.78
C HIS A 63 11.87 12.30 -0.37
N ASN A 64 11.69 13.52 0.17
CA ASN A 64 12.03 13.77 1.57
C ASN A 64 10.95 13.18 2.47
N PHE A 65 11.31 12.24 3.34
CA PHE A 65 10.36 11.53 4.20
C PHE A 65 9.67 12.44 5.23
N ASP A 66 10.29 13.56 5.59
CA ASP A 66 9.70 14.53 6.52
C ASP A 66 8.50 15.29 5.91
N ASP A 67 8.39 15.29 4.58
CA ASP A 67 7.36 16.03 3.82
C ASP A 67 6.26 15.13 3.21
N ILE A 68 6.25 13.83 3.49
CA ILE A 68 5.32 12.86 2.86
C ILE A 68 3.85 13.25 3.05
N LYS A 69 3.54 13.93 4.15
CA LYS A 69 2.15 14.33 4.47
C LYS A 69 1.68 15.60 3.76
N GLU A 70 2.58 16.46 3.31
CA GLU A 70 2.18 17.80 2.84
C GLU A 70 2.49 18.13 1.37
N GLN A 71 3.45 17.51 0.72
CA GLN A 71 3.93 18.03 -0.58
C GLN A 71 3.98 17.04 -1.74
N SER A 72 3.78 15.75 -1.58
CA SER A 72 3.77 14.87 -2.73
C SER A 72 2.36 14.68 -3.28
N GLY A 73 2.15 15.01 -4.54
CA GLY A 73 0.90 14.69 -5.24
C GLY A 73 0.50 13.21 -5.12
N ILE A 74 1.47 12.32 -4.90
CA ILE A 74 1.26 10.90 -4.63
C ILE A 74 0.65 10.68 -3.24
N GLY A 75 1.08 11.40 -2.20
CA GLY A 75 0.50 11.30 -0.86
C GLY A 75 -0.96 11.77 -0.85
N HIS A 76 -1.27 12.86 -1.54
CA HIS A 76 -2.64 13.33 -1.70
C HIS A 76 -3.50 12.34 -2.48
N ILE A 77 -3.00 11.80 -3.60
CA ILE A 77 -3.72 10.80 -4.41
C ILE A 77 -4.01 9.55 -3.56
N SER A 78 -3.04 9.04 -2.80
CA SER A 78 -3.23 7.88 -1.94
C SER A 78 -4.30 8.12 -0.87
N HIS A 79 -4.32 9.30 -0.25
CA HIS A 79 -5.33 9.68 0.73
C HIS A 79 -6.74 9.78 0.11
N TYR A 80 -6.86 10.40 -1.06
CA TYR A 80 -8.16 10.48 -1.76
C TYR A 80 -8.65 9.11 -2.21
N MET A 81 -7.74 8.26 -2.70
CA MET A 81 -8.09 6.89 -3.08
C MET A 81 -8.57 6.09 -1.86
N GLU A 82 -7.89 6.17 -0.73
CA GLU A 82 -8.29 5.47 0.49
C GLU A 82 -9.66 5.96 0.97
N SER A 83 -9.89 7.26 0.99
CA SER A 83 -11.19 7.84 1.35
C SER A 83 -12.31 7.35 0.43
N ALA A 84 -12.06 7.33 -0.89
CA ALA A 84 -13.03 6.84 -1.87
C ALA A 84 -13.32 5.34 -1.69
N PHE A 85 -12.30 4.52 -1.43
CA PHE A 85 -12.49 3.10 -1.16
C PHE A 85 -13.27 2.85 0.12
N GLN A 86 -13.00 3.58 1.20
CA GLN A 86 -13.74 3.47 2.45
C GLN A 86 -15.22 3.85 2.27
N GLU A 87 -15.49 4.89 1.50
CA GLU A 87 -16.85 5.29 1.18
C GLU A 87 -17.60 4.20 0.38
N LEU A 88 -16.94 3.62 -0.63
CA LEU A 88 -17.51 2.50 -1.40
C LEU A 88 -17.79 1.27 -0.53
N ILE A 89 -16.87 0.91 0.36
CA ILE A 89 -17.05 -0.19 1.30
C ILE A 89 -18.26 0.08 2.20
N ASN A 90 -18.39 1.29 2.74
CA ASN A 90 -19.52 1.67 3.58
C ASN A 90 -20.85 1.60 2.82
N GLN A 91 -20.89 2.09 1.58
CA GLN A 91 -22.09 2.01 0.74
C GLN A 91 -22.50 0.56 0.44
N VAL A 92 -21.53 -0.31 0.19
CA VAL A 92 -21.79 -1.75 -0.06
C VAL A 92 -22.31 -2.40 1.21
N ILE A 93 -21.69 -2.17 2.37
CA ILE A 93 -22.12 -2.72 3.66
C ILE A 93 -23.54 -2.25 3.98
N HIS A 94 -23.87 -0.97 3.82
CA HIS A 94 -25.21 -0.44 4.04
C HIS A 94 -26.27 -1.11 3.14
N LYS A 95 -25.95 -1.32 1.87
CA LYS A 95 -26.85 -2.05 0.95
C LYS A 95 -27.11 -3.49 1.40
N TYR A 96 -26.08 -4.19 1.86
CA TYR A 96 -26.23 -5.56 2.34
C TYR A 96 -27.02 -5.64 3.64
N ILE A 97 -26.77 -4.75 4.60
CA ILE A 97 -27.54 -4.68 5.85
C ILE A 97 -29.01 -4.39 5.54
N PHE A 98 -29.30 -3.40 4.72
CA PHE A 98 -30.67 -3.06 4.32
C PHE A 98 -31.39 -4.22 3.60
N ALA A 99 -30.69 -4.96 2.74
CA ALA A 99 -31.25 -6.13 2.06
C ALA A 99 -31.57 -7.28 3.05
N ILE A 100 -30.74 -7.49 4.07
CA ILE A 100 -30.97 -8.50 5.12
C ILE A 100 -32.16 -8.09 5.99
N GLU A 101 -32.24 -6.83 6.42
CA GLU A 101 -33.34 -6.32 7.24
C GLU A 101 -34.68 -6.37 6.51
N SER A 102 -34.71 -6.02 5.22
CA SER A 102 -35.93 -6.12 4.40
C SER A 102 -36.34 -7.57 4.16
N SER A 103 -35.41 -8.50 4.03
CA SER A 103 -35.69 -9.94 3.90
C SER A 103 -36.24 -10.56 5.19
N THR A 104 -35.72 -10.14 6.35
CA THR A 104 -36.24 -10.59 7.68
C THR A 104 -37.59 -9.99 7.98
N ALA A 105 -37.87 -8.73 7.61
CA ALA A 105 -39.18 -8.11 7.77
C ALA A 105 -40.27 -8.82 6.95
N LEU A 106 -39.95 -9.28 5.74
CA LEU A 106 -40.87 -10.06 4.90
C LEU A 106 -41.19 -11.45 5.47
N SER A 107 -40.24 -12.07 6.17
CA SER A 107 -40.45 -13.38 6.80
C SER A 107 -41.33 -13.31 8.07
N THR A 108 -41.37 -12.13 8.73
CA THR A 108 -42.23 -11.90 9.93
C THR A 108 -43.67 -11.52 9.59
N LEU A 109 -43.95 -11.13 8.37
CA LEU A 109 -45.31 -10.77 7.89
C LEU A 109 -46.08 -11.95 7.27
N CYS A 110 -45.47 -13.14 7.17
CA CYS A 110 -46.09 -14.36 6.63
C CYS A 110 -46.47 -15.38 7.71
N TYR A 111 -46.77 -14.96 8.95
CA TYR A 111 -47.34 -15.78 10.01
C TYR A 111 -48.70 -15.22 10.45
#